data_8d0a1d19ef8db306b4f028c63310501e
#
_entry.id   8d0a1d19ef8db306b4f028c63310501e
#
_cell.length_a   1.000
_cell.length_b   1.000
_cell.length_c   1.000
_cell.angle_alpha   90.00
_cell.angle_beta   90.00
_cell.angle_gamma   90.00
#
_symmetry.space_group_name_H-M   'P 1'
#
loop_
_entity.id
_entity.type
_entity.pdbx_description
1 polymer ?
#
loop_
_entity_poly.entity_id
_entity_poly.type
_entity_poly.pdbx_seq_one_letter_code
_entity_poly.pdbx_strand_id
1 'polypeptide(L)'
;LAMLTKQSLIAGALTCFGLLWFVDQRKAWGFAGLWSFGTLICYGALALATNGQFLRNVFLDAGRSLEPRALFEWLILGFAFSHVPQLIAGACGTIAAWREARKRVFVVATVAGLPSVLLSAHDGADVNYYFDILWGTCGLATVGLEKLASRRELVPRAAAIALSAGIIASSWLIPMRWPDTRQLNQAQEVQELLKQAPKPVLTEFVAFGLAAGSEPVCVPYLDKKLEERGKWRSASLVERIRRKEFGAIQLTSQAGNRWSPTILQTLEENYRVSAHFPAMFAAEGEPTFFVLTPAP
;
A
#
# COMPACT_ATOMS: atom_id res chain seq x y z
N LEU A 1 8.64 -15.85 -2.22
CA LEU A 1 7.25 -15.71 -1.74
C LEU A 1 6.83 -14.23 -1.70
N ALA A 2 7.62 -13.33 -1.07
CA ALA A 2 7.31 -11.90 -0.97
C ALA A 2 7.02 -11.24 -2.34
N MET A 3 7.80 -11.56 -3.37
CA MET A 3 7.58 -11.06 -4.74
C MET A 3 6.27 -11.53 -5.37
N LEU A 4 5.71 -12.66 -4.91
CA LEU A 4 4.41 -13.15 -5.40
C LEU A 4 3.26 -12.38 -4.77
N THR A 5 3.45 -11.84 -3.56
CA THR A 5 2.43 -11.04 -2.88
C THR A 5 2.49 -9.57 -3.32
N LYS A 6 3.69 -9.04 -3.52
CA LYS A 6 3.87 -7.66 -3.98
C LYS A 6 5.24 -7.49 -4.66
N GLN A 7 5.25 -7.04 -5.91
CA GLN A 7 6.51 -6.88 -6.69
C GLN A 7 7.46 -5.84 -6.07
N SER A 8 6.95 -4.88 -5.31
CA SER A 8 7.78 -3.88 -4.61
C SER A 8 8.67 -4.48 -3.52
N LEU A 9 8.39 -5.73 -3.07
CA LEU A 9 9.18 -6.38 -2.03
C LEU A 9 10.47 -7.04 -2.57
N ILE A 10 11.12 -6.39 -3.53
CA ILE A 10 12.41 -6.83 -4.09
C ILE A 10 13.59 -6.48 -3.18
N ALA A 11 13.44 -5.48 -2.30
CA ALA A 11 14.52 -4.96 -1.48
C ALA A 11 15.17 -6.03 -0.58
N GLY A 12 14.39 -6.97 -0.06
CA GLY A 12 14.92 -8.11 0.71
C GLY A 12 15.93 -8.96 -0.09
N ALA A 13 15.59 -9.29 -1.34
CA ALA A 13 16.50 -10.03 -2.21
C ALA A 13 17.74 -9.22 -2.57
N LEU A 14 17.58 -7.92 -2.88
CA LEU A 14 18.68 -7.02 -3.15
C LEU A 14 19.60 -6.85 -1.93
N THR A 15 19.02 -6.79 -0.74
CA THR A 15 19.80 -6.74 0.52
C THR A 15 20.62 -8.02 0.69
N CYS A 16 20.02 -9.20 0.52
CA CYS A 16 20.73 -10.47 0.60
C CYS A 16 21.86 -10.56 -0.44
N PHE A 17 21.57 -10.18 -1.68
CA PHE A 17 22.58 -10.13 -2.74
C PHE A 17 23.73 -9.20 -2.37
N GLY A 18 23.43 -7.97 -1.95
CA GLY A 18 24.44 -6.99 -1.58
C GLY A 18 25.32 -7.45 -0.40
N LEU A 19 24.74 -8.09 0.61
CA LEU A 19 25.51 -8.64 1.72
C LEU A 19 26.43 -9.78 1.27
N LEU A 20 25.91 -10.71 0.48
CA LEU A 20 26.71 -11.80 -0.08
C LEU A 20 27.83 -11.28 -0.98
N TRP A 21 27.59 -10.22 -1.73
CA TRP A 21 28.61 -9.58 -2.57
C TRP A 21 29.85 -9.15 -1.80
N PHE A 22 29.67 -8.62 -0.59
CA PHE A 22 30.80 -8.21 0.28
C PHE A 22 31.49 -9.37 0.98
N VAL A 23 30.86 -10.55 1.03
CA VAL A 23 31.44 -11.74 1.67
C VAL A 23 32.06 -12.67 0.62
N ASP A 24 31.32 -12.96 -0.43
CA ASP A 24 31.72 -13.90 -1.47
C ASP A 24 30.89 -13.66 -2.75
N GLN A 25 31.50 -13.08 -3.74
CA GLN A 25 30.84 -12.76 -5.01
C GLN A 25 30.27 -14.00 -5.73
N ARG A 26 30.91 -15.17 -5.61
CA ARG A 26 30.39 -16.40 -6.21
C ARG A 26 29.07 -16.81 -5.55
N LYS A 27 28.97 -16.68 -4.23
CA LYS A 27 27.73 -16.94 -3.50
C LYS A 27 26.67 -15.92 -3.84
N ALA A 28 27.03 -14.65 -4.03
CA ALA A 28 26.11 -13.61 -4.48
C ALA A 28 25.48 -13.95 -5.84
N TRP A 29 26.29 -14.30 -6.82
CA TRP A 29 25.80 -14.72 -8.13
C TRP A 29 25.00 -16.02 -8.09
N GLY A 30 25.42 -16.99 -7.27
CA GLY A 30 24.66 -18.22 -7.02
C GLY A 30 23.26 -17.93 -6.43
N PHE A 31 23.21 -17.04 -5.44
CA PHE A 31 21.95 -16.57 -4.87
C PHE A 31 21.07 -15.84 -5.90
N ALA A 32 21.64 -14.91 -6.67
CA ALA A 32 20.91 -14.19 -7.70
C ALA A 32 20.33 -15.14 -8.76
N GLY A 33 21.14 -16.12 -9.21
CA GLY A 33 20.67 -17.15 -10.17
C GLY A 33 19.55 -17.99 -9.61
N LEU A 34 19.68 -18.50 -8.39
CA LEU A 34 18.68 -19.34 -7.74
C LEU A 34 17.39 -18.54 -7.49
N TRP A 35 17.51 -17.29 -7.01
CA TRP A 35 16.37 -16.42 -6.76
C TRP A 35 15.64 -16.06 -8.06
N SER A 36 16.37 -15.68 -9.11
CA SER A 36 15.79 -15.35 -10.42
C SER A 36 15.11 -16.56 -11.05
N PHE A 37 15.76 -17.72 -11.01
CA PHE A 37 15.20 -18.98 -11.53
C PHE A 37 13.92 -19.38 -10.78
N GLY A 38 13.94 -19.35 -9.44
CA GLY A 38 12.76 -19.63 -8.63
C GLY A 38 11.61 -18.66 -8.91
N THR A 39 11.91 -17.35 -9.06
CA THR A 39 10.91 -16.35 -9.41
C THR A 39 10.32 -16.60 -10.79
N LEU A 40 11.16 -16.95 -11.78
CA LEU A 40 10.73 -17.27 -13.14
C LEU A 40 9.81 -18.50 -13.19
N ILE A 41 10.17 -19.56 -12.46
CA ILE A 41 9.32 -20.74 -12.34
C ILE A 41 7.96 -20.39 -11.73
N CYS A 42 7.95 -19.66 -10.61
CA CYS A 42 6.70 -19.29 -9.95
C CYS A 42 5.81 -18.42 -10.84
N TYR A 43 6.38 -17.42 -11.50
CA TYR A 43 5.63 -16.56 -12.42
C TYR A 43 5.17 -17.33 -13.66
N GLY A 44 6.02 -18.22 -14.19
CA GLY A 44 5.66 -19.08 -15.30
C GLY A 44 4.51 -20.03 -14.96
N ALA A 45 4.56 -20.66 -13.79
CA ALA A 45 3.48 -21.53 -13.32
C ALA A 45 2.15 -20.76 -13.14
N LEU A 46 2.21 -19.56 -12.54
CA LEU A 46 1.02 -18.72 -12.40
C LEU A 46 0.49 -18.23 -13.75
N ALA A 47 1.38 -17.90 -14.69
CA ALA A 47 0.99 -17.50 -16.03
C ALA A 47 0.27 -18.66 -16.75
N LEU A 48 0.79 -19.87 -16.66
CA LEU A 48 0.15 -21.05 -17.24
C LEU A 48 -1.20 -21.35 -16.58
N ALA A 49 -1.24 -21.35 -15.22
CA ALA A 49 -2.46 -21.62 -14.47
C ALA A 49 -3.59 -20.61 -14.73
N THR A 50 -3.24 -19.38 -15.12
CA THR A 50 -4.20 -18.28 -15.35
C THR A 50 -4.35 -17.92 -16.84
N ASN A 51 -3.87 -18.75 -17.76
CA ASN A 51 -3.86 -18.46 -19.20
C ASN A 51 -3.28 -17.07 -19.52
N GLY A 52 -2.18 -16.70 -18.86
CA GLY A 52 -1.49 -15.41 -19.03
C GLY A 52 -2.12 -14.22 -18.31
N GLN A 53 -3.29 -14.36 -17.71
CA GLN A 53 -3.97 -13.26 -16.99
C GLN A 53 -3.12 -12.70 -15.85
N PHE A 54 -2.40 -13.56 -15.13
CA PHE A 54 -1.50 -13.13 -14.07
C PHE A 54 -0.44 -12.15 -14.58
N LEU A 55 0.29 -12.50 -15.65
CA LEU A 55 1.32 -11.63 -16.22
C LEU A 55 0.74 -10.33 -16.78
N ARG A 56 -0.41 -10.44 -17.44
CA ARG A 56 -1.12 -9.29 -17.96
C ARG A 56 -1.48 -8.32 -16.84
N ASN A 57 -2.12 -8.79 -15.77
CA ASN A 57 -2.50 -7.95 -14.63
C ASN A 57 -1.30 -7.35 -13.92
N VAL A 58 -0.21 -8.13 -13.78
CA VAL A 58 0.99 -7.70 -13.04
C VAL A 58 1.83 -6.68 -13.81
N PHE A 59 2.01 -6.88 -15.13
CA PHE A 59 2.98 -6.10 -15.91
C PHE A 59 2.33 -5.16 -16.92
N LEU A 60 1.21 -5.54 -17.53
CA LEU A 60 0.61 -4.77 -18.62
C LEU A 60 -0.55 -3.89 -18.16
N ASP A 61 -1.45 -4.45 -17.36
CA ASP A 61 -2.64 -3.73 -16.94
C ASP A 61 -2.39 -2.91 -15.66
N ALA A 62 -1.46 -3.35 -14.81
CA ALA A 62 -0.95 -2.56 -13.68
C ALA A 62 -0.02 -1.40 -14.11
N GLY A 63 0.24 -1.21 -15.41
CA GLY A 63 1.04 -0.10 -15.97
C GLY A 63 0.45 1.24 -15.57
N ARG A 64 0.67 1.64 -14.31
CA ARG A 64 0.25 2.92 -13.75
C ARG A 64 1.15 4.01 -14.30
N SER A 65 0.60 5.20 -14.55
CA SER A 65 1.41 6.35 -14.92
C SER A 65 2.37 6.69 -13.79
N LEU A 66 3.62 6.95 -14.12
CA LEU A 66 4.55 7.56 -13.18
C LEU A 66 4.18 9.05 -13.05
N GLU A 67 3.89 9.47 -11.84
CA GLU A 67 3.59 10.86 -11.52
C GLU A 67 4.75 11.45 -10.68
N PRO A 68 5.68 12.17 -11.30
CA PRO A 68 6.83 12.74 -10.57
C PRO A 68 6.43 13.63 -9.39
N ARG A 69 5.28 14.30 -9.52
CA ARG A 69 4.72 15.12 -8.44
C ARG A 69 4.33 14.25 -7.23
N ALA A 70 3.69 13.11 -7.46
CA ALA A 70 3.32 12.18 -6.39
C ALA A 70 4.57 11.65 -5.69
N LEU A 71 5.65 11.33 -6.43
CA LEU A 71 6.93 10.93 -5.84
C LEU A 71 7.49 12.02 -4.93
N PHE A 72 7.48 13.28 -5.38
CA PHE A 72 7.95 14.40 -4.58
C PHE A 72 7.13 14.59 -3.32
N GLU A 73 5.81 14.61 -3.43
CA GLU A 73 4.89 14.77 -2.30
C GLU A 73 5.07 13.65 -1.27
N TRP A 74 5.10 12.40 -1.70
CA TRP A 74 5.30 11.25 -0.81
C TRP A 74 6.70 11.20 -0.21
N LEU A 75 7.75 11.39 -1.01
CA LEU A 75 9.14 11.28 -0.55
C LEU A 75 9.50 12.45 0.37
N ILE A 76 9.19 13.67 -0.01
CA ILE A 76 9.61 14.87 0.74
C ILE A 76 8.63 15.17 1.86
N LEU A 77 7.34 15.32 1.56
CA LEU A 77 6.34 15.72 2.55
C LEU A 77 5.92 14.56 3.44
N GLY A 78 5.68 13.38 2.87
CA GLY A 78 5.26 12.20 3.62
C GLY A 78 6.41 11.58 4.42
N PHE A 79 7.47 11.17 3.75
CA PHE A 79 8.55 10.41 4.37
C PHE A 79 9.60 11.29 5.04
N ALA A 80 10.24 12.21 4.30
CA ALA A 80 11.38 12.95 4.82
C ALA A 80 11.00 13.82 6.01
N PHE A 81 9.92 14.61 5.93
CA PHE A 81 9.49 15.45 7.04
C PHE A 81 9.07 14.67 8.27
N SER A 82 8.34 13.57 8.09
CA SER A 82 7.89 12.74 9.21
C SER A 82 9.03 12.01 9.92
N HIS A 83 10.18 11.81 9.24
CA HIS A 83 11.29 11.00 9.75
C HIS A 83 12.61 11.79 9.87
N VAL A 84 12.57 13.13 9.89
CA VAL A 84 13.78 13.97 9.99
C VAL A 84 14.73 13.55 11.12
N PRO A 85 14.28 13.36 12.38
CA PRO A 85 15.20 12.94 13.45
C PRO A 85 15.85 11.58 13.17
N GLN A 86 15.11 10.65 12.60
CA GLN A 86 15.61 9.32 12.22
C GLN A 86 16.62 9.40 11.08
N LEU A 87 16.38 10.23 10.07
CA LEU A 87 17.29 10.42 8.94
C LEU A 87 18.60 11.08 9.39
N ILE A 88 18.57 12.06 10.27
CA ILE A 88 19.75 12.69 10.86
C ILE A 88 20.55 11.67 11.67
N ALA A 89 19.90 10.91 12.56
CA ALA A 89 20.55 9.86 13.33
C ALA A 89 21.15 8.79 12.41
N GLY A 90 20.42 8.39 11.37
CA GLY A 90 20.87 7.44 10.35
C GLY A 90 22.10 7.92 9.59
N ALA A 91 22.13 9.18 9.17
CA ALA A 91 23.30 9.78 8.53
C ALA A 91 24.54 9.73 9.43
N CYS A 92 24.38 10.06 10.73
CA CYS A 92 25.45 9.92 11.72
C CYS A 92 25.93 8.46 11.89
N GLY A 93 25.03 7.49 11.72
CA GLY A 93 25.34 6.07 11.85
C GLY A 93 25.96 5.43 10.61
N THR A 94 25.75 5.99 9.42
CA THR A 94 26.10 5.35 8.14
C THR A 94 27.57 4.97 8.05
N ILE A 95 28.49 5.89 8.38
CA ILE A 95 29.94 5.63 8.32
C ILE A 95 30.35 4.56 9.33
N ALA A 96 29.78 4.59 10.54
CA ALA A 96 30.05 3.60 11.56
C ALA A 96 29.52 2.22 11.15
N ALA A 97 28.28 2.16 10.67
CA ALA A 97 27.65 0.93 10.19
C ALA A 97 28.42 0.32 9.00
N TRP A 98 28.94 1.16 8.09
CA TRP A 98 29.74 0.67 6.94
C TRP A 98 31.03 0.00 7.36
N ARG A 99 31.70 0.51 8.39
CA ARG A 99 32.99 -0.03 8.91
C ARG A 99 32.84 -1.34 9.65
N GLU A 100 31.65 -1.61 10.22
CA GLU A 100 31.36 -2.82 10.98
C GLU A 100 30.60 -3.83 10.11
N ALA A 101 31.22 -4.99 9.83
CA ALA A 101 30.65 -5.99 8.92
C ALA A 101 29.20 -6.40 9.30
N ARG A 102 28.89 -6.53 10.59
CA ARG A 102 27.56 -6.91 11.08
C ARG A 102 26.52 -5.80 10.92
N LYS A 103 26.92 -4.53 11.05
CA LYS A 103 26.03 -3.37 10.94
C LYS A 103 25.85 -2.91 9.48
N ARG A 104 26.72 -3.38 8.57
CA ARG A 104 26.66 -3.05 7.13
C ARG A 104 25.34 -3.43 6.48
N VAL A 105 24.63 -4.42 7.04
CA VAL A 105 23.30 -4.82 6.58
C VAL A 105 22.33 -3.63 6.50
N PHE A 106 22.38 -2.70 7.43
CA PHE A 106 21.48 -1.55 7.44
C PHE A 106 21.76 -0.58 6.30
N VAL A 107 23.04 -0.38 5.95
CA VAL A 107 23.42 0.46 4.79
C VAL A 107 22.94 -0.20 3.50
N VAL A 108 23.21 -1.50 3.34
CA VAL A 108 22.80 -2.26 2.15
C VAL A 108 21.28 -2.29 2.02
N ALA A 109 20.55 -2.51 3.11
CA ALA A 109 19.09 -2.51 3.11
C ALA A 109 18.49 -1.14 2.76
N THR A 110 19.07 -0.05 3.28
CA THR A 110 18.64 1.31 2.93
C THR A 110 18.80 1.57 1.43
N VAL A 111 19.96 1.21 0.85
CA VAL A 111 20.21 1.36 -0.59
C VAL A 111 19.29 0.44 -1.41
N ALA A 112 19.14 -0.81 -0.98
CA ALA A 112 18.25 -1.78 -1.64
C ALA A 112 16.76 -1.39 -1.58
N GLY A 113 16.38 -0.57 -0.60
CA GLY A 113 15.00 -0.02 -0.49
C GLY A 113 14.69 1.13 -1.45
N LEU A 114 15.70 1.80 -2.02
CA LEU A 114 15.50 2.94 -2.92
C LEU A 114 14.62 2.62 -4.15
N PRO A 115 14.78 1.47 -4.85
CA PRO A 115 13.90 1.11 -5.95
C PRO A 115 12.43 1.02 -5.53
N SER A 116 12.13 0.52 -4.31
CA SER A 116 10.75 0.48 -3.81
C SER A 116 10.16 1.88 -3.64
N VAL A 117 10.97 2.86 -3.22
CA VAL A 117 10.55 4.28 -3.10
C VAL A 117 10.17 4.86 -4.47
N LEU A 118 10.92 4.53 -5.54
CA LEU A 118 10.58 4.99 -6.89
C LEU A 118 9.22 4.48 -7.36
N LEU A 119 8.79 3.31 -6.87
CA LEU A 119 7.48 2.77 -7.17
C LEU A 119 6.34 3.55 -6.48
N SER A 120 6.62 4.40 -5.49
CA SER A 120 5.61 5.29 -4.89
C SER A 120 5.19 6.43 -5.82
N ALA A 121 5.92 6.66 -6.93
CA ALA A 121 5.50 7.58 -7.99
C ALA A 121 4.30 7.09 -8.81
N HIS A 122 3.85 5.85 -8.60
CA HIS A 122 2.67 5.35 -9.30
C HIS A 122 1.37 5.84 -8.66
N ASP A 123 0.40 6.15 -9.50
CA ASP A 123 -0.96 6.47 -9.08
C ASP A 123 -1.55 5.35 -8.20
N GLY A 124 -2.08 5.71 -7.03
CA GLY A 124 -2.56 4.76 -6.02
C GLY A 124 -1.47 4.05 -5.22
N ALA A 125 -0.24 4.57 -5.23
CA ALA A 125 0.79 4.15 -4.28
C ALA A 125 0.44 4.57 -2.85
N ASP A 126 0.97 3.84 -1.88
CA ASP A 126 0.72 4.06 -0.46
C ASP A 126 2.04 4.00 0.32
N VAL A 127 2.00 4.41 1.58
CA VAL A 127 3.16 4.46 2.50
C VAL A 127 3.92 3.15 2.62
N ASN A 128 3.31 2.01 2.30
CA ASN A 128 3.95 0.70 2.36
C ASN A 128 5.14 0.52 1.40
N TYR A 129 5.30 1.38 0.40
CA TYR A 129 6.49 1.39 -0.46
C TYR A 129 7.75 1.88 0.25
N TYR A 130 7.60 2.53 1.41
CA TYR A 130 8.71 3.02 2.22
C TYR A 130 9.17 2.03 3.30
N PHE A 131 8.47 0.91 3.53
CA PHE A 131 8.84 -0.02 4.61
C PHE A 131 10.26 -0.57 4.49
N ASP A 132 10.71 -0.84 3.27
CA ASP A 132 12.04 -1.39 3.05
C ASP A 132 13.14 -0.37 3.43
N ILE A 133 13.01 0.87 2.97
CA ILE A 133 13.98 1.92 3.31
C ILE A 133 13.85 2.34 4.78
N LEU A 134 12.65 2.33 5.33
CA LEU A 134 12.38 2.65 6.73
C LEU A 134 13.10 1.66 7.65
N TRP A 135 13.04 0.36 7.36
CA TRP A 135 13.74 -0.65 8.12
C TRP A 135 15.25 -0.41 8.14
N GLY A 136 15.85 -0.16 6.98
CA GLY A 136 17.29 0.14 6.88
C GLY A 136 17.67 1.42 7.65
N THR A 137 16.89 2.50 7.48
CA THR A 137 17.16 3.78 8.16
C THR A 137 16.95 3.70 9.67
N CYS A 138 16.02 2.89 10.18
CA CYS A 138 15.88 2.61 11.61
C CYS A 138 17.14 1.97 12.18
N GLY A 139 17.70 0.96 11.49
CA GLY A 139 18.95 0.34 11.90
C GLY A 139 20.13 1.32 11.90
N LEU A 140 20.24 2.16 10.86
CA LEU A 140 21.25 3.21 10.80
C LEU A 140 21.09 4.24 11.92
N ALA A 141 19.84 4.65 12.22
CA ALA A 141 19.56 5.59 13.29
C ALA A 141 20.00 5.02 14.66
N THR A 142 19.73 3.73 14.90
CA THR A 142 20.18 3.05 16.12
C THR A 142 21.70 3.10 16.27
N VAL A 143 22.44 2.79 15.18
CA VAL A 143 23.91 2.88 15.17
C VAL A 143 24.39 4.32 15.40
N GLY A 144 23.72 5.31 14.81
CA GLY A 144 24.03 6.72 14.99
C GLY A 144 23.82 7.19 16.42
N LEU A 145 22.69 6.84 17.02
CA LEU A 145 22.37 7.15 18.42
C LEU A 145 23.36 6.49 19.38
N GLU A 146 23.71 5.21 19.18
CA GLU A 146 24.73 4.50 19.95
C GLU A 146 26.06 5.25 19.89
N LYS A 147 26.50 5.66 18.70
CA LYS A 147 27.74 6.39 18.48
C LYS A 147 27.75 7.77 19.16
N LEU A 148 26.64 8.52 19.07
CA LEU A 148 26.52 9.82 19.71
C LEU A 148 26.48 9.68 21.25
N ALA A 149 25.73 8.72 21.78
CA ALA A 149 25.62 8.48 23.20
C ALA A 149 26.91 7.98 23.86
N SER A 150 27.74 7.25 23.10
CA SER A 150 29.04 6.74 23.60
C SER A 150 30.13 7.81 23.69
N ARG A 151 29.95 8.99 23.08
CA ARG A 151 30.88 10.11 23.20
C ARG A 151 30.87 10.67 24.63
N ARG A 152 32.04 11.09 25.14
CA ARG A 152 32.15 11.65 26.48
C ARG A 152 31.68 13.10 26.58
N GLU A 153 31.71 13.82 25.46
CA GLU A 153 31.30 15.22 25.39
C GLU A 153 29.77 15.37 25.58
N LEU A 154 29.37 16.48 26.21
CA LEU A 154 27.96 16.77 26.53
C LEU A 154 27.11 16.96 25.26
N VAL A 155 27.65 17.64 24.24
CA VAL A 155 26.89 18.00 23.03
C VAL A 155 26.43 16.75 22.23
N PRO A 156 27.28 15.75 21.93
CA PRO A 156 26.81 14.54 21.25
C PRO A 156 25.78 13.75 22.05
N ARG A 157 25.90 13.69 23.38
CA ARG A 157 24.90 13.03 24.24
C ARG A 157 23.58 13.74 24.24
N ALA A 158 23.58 15.07 24.35
CA ALA A 158 22.38 15.87 24.26
C ALA A 158 21.71 15.69 22.88
N ALA A 159 22.50 15.67 21.79
CA ALA A 159 21.99 15.37 20.45
C ALA A 159 21.35 13.98 20.37
N ALA A 160 21.95 12.92 20.96
CA ALA A 160 21.35 11.61 20.98
C ALA A 160 20.00 11.60 21.69
N ILE A 161 19.91 12.27 22.83
CA ILE A 161 18.64 12.40 23.59
C ILE A 161 17.59 13.14 22.75
N ALA A 162 17.94 14.30 22.17
CA ALA A 162 17.03 15.09 21.37
C ALA A 162 16.52 14.33 20.12
N LEU A 163 17.42 13.62 19.42
CA LEU A 163 17.03 12.80 18.26
C LEU A 163 16.14 11.61 18.69
N SER A 164 16.44 10.95 19.81
CA SER A 164 15.60 9.87 20.32
C SER A 164 14.19 10.39 20.68
N ALA A 165 14.11 11.52 21.38
CA ALA A 165 12.83 12.16 21.69
C ALA A 165 12.07 12.55 20.41
N GLY A 166 12.77 13.08 19.42
CA GLY A 166 12.19 13.42 18.10
C GLY A 166 11.65 12.21 17.35
N ILE A 167 12.37 11.08 17.36
CA ILE A 167 11.89 9.81 16.75
C ILE A 167 10.63 9.31 17.46
N ILE A 168 10.62 9.32 18.80
CA ILE A 168 9.45 8.94 19.58
C ILE A 168 8.28 9.88 19.25
N ALA A 169 8.49 11.19 19.29
CA ALA A 169 7.45 12.16 19.00
C ALA A 169 6.89 12.00 17.58
N SER A 170 7.74 11.80 16.56
CA SER A 170 7.29 11.58 15.20
C SER A 170 6.46 10.30 15.04
N SER A 171 6.81 9.24 15.79
CA SER A 171 6.03 8.00 15.80
C SER A 171 4.63 8.18 16.42
N TRP A 172 4.49 9.10 17.38
CA TRP A 172 3.20 9.45 18.00
C TRP A 172 2.36 10.38 17.14
N LEU A 173 2.98 11.13 16.24
CA LEU A 173 2.27 12.02 15.30
C LEU A 173 1.57 11.26 14.17
N ILE A 174 1.93 9.99 13.95
CA ILE A 174 1.18 9.12 13.04
C ILE A 174 -0.01 8.58 13.85
N PRO A 175 -1.23 9.11 13.64
CA PRO A 175 -2.38 8.66 14.41
C PRO A 175 -2.72 7.23 13.99
N MET A 176 -2.17 6.23 14.70
CA MET A 176 -2.75 4.88 14.66
C MET A 176 -4.10 4.94 15.37
N ARG A 177 -5.15 5.28 14.63
CA ARG A 177 -6.50 5.23 15.16
C ARG A 177 -7.03 3.83 14.97
N TRP A 178 -7.14 3.11 16.07
CA TRP A 178 -7.92 1.87 16.08
C TRP A 178 -9.39 2.23 15.93
N PRO A 179 -10.15 1.48 15.12
CA PRO A 179 -11.58 1.71 15.02
C PRO A 179 -12.22 1.60 16.42
N ASP A 180 -13.05 2.57 16.75
CA ASP A 180 -13.81 2.53 17.98
C ASP A 180 -15.01 1.55 17.89
N THR A 181 -15.65 1.30 19.02
CA THR A 181 -16.80 0.37 19.07
C THR A 181 -17.95 0.79 18.14
N ARG A 182 -18.15 2.10 17.96
CA ARG A 182 -19.20 2.63 17.07
C ARG A 182 -18.89 2.30 15.62
N GLN A 183 -17.67 2.48 15.21
CA GLN A 183 -17.21 2.19 13.86
C GLN A 183 -17.29 0.68 13.55
N LEU A 184 -16.88 -0.16 14.51
CA LEU A 184 -17.02 -1.61 14.38
C LEU A 184 -18.49 -2.03 14.25
N ASN A 185 -19.39 -1.46 15.06
CA ASN A 185 -20.81 -1.74 14.98
C ASN A 185 -21.40 -1.30 13.63
N GLN A 186 -21.06 -0.11 13.13
CA GLN A 186 -21.50 0.36 11.82
C GLN A 186 -20.99 -0.55 10.68
N ALA A 187 -19.74 -1.03 10.76
CA ALA A 187 -19.19 -1.98 9.79
C ALA A 187 -19.99 -3.31 9.81
N GLN A 188 -20.34 -3.79 11.00
CA GLN A 188 -21.17 -4.98 11.14
C GLN A 188 -22.58 -4.77 10.58
N GLU A 189 -23.20 -3.61 10.83
CA GLU A 189 -24.52 -3.28 10.28
C GLU A 189 -24.50 -3.25 8.75
N VAL A 190 -23.50 -2.60 8.14
CA VAL A 190 -23.33 -2.62 6.68
C VAL A 190 -23.20 -4.06 6.17
N GLN A 191 -22.38 -4.87 6.85
CA GLN A 191 -22.18 -6.27 6.46
C GLN A 191 -23.48 -7.09 6.56
N GLU A 192 -24.28 -6.90 7.61
CA GLU A 192 -25.53 -7.61 7.77
C GLU A 192 -26.59 -7.18 6.71
N LEU A 193 -26.69 -5.89 6.40
CA LEU A 193 -27.54 -5.41 5.31
C LEU A 193 -27.13 -6.04 3.97
N LEU A 194 -25.84 -6.10 3.67
CA LEU A 194 -25.35 -6.72 2.44
C LEU A 194 -25.56 -8.24 2.42
N LYS A 195 -25.47 -8.93 3.57
CA LYS A 195 -25.76 -10.37 3.65
C LYS A 195 -27.23 -10.70 3.40
N GLN A 196 -28.14 -9.86 3.92
CA GLN A 196 -29.58 -10.03 3.77
C GLN A 196 -30.10 -9.66 2.37
N ALA A 197 -29.36 -8.82 1.65
CA ALA A 197 -29.75 -8.41 0.31
C ALA A 197 -29.70 -9.57 -0.70
N PRO A 198 -30.64 -9.58 -1.70
CA PRO A 198 -30.54 -10.50 -2.83
C PRO A 198 -29.17 -10.43 -3.52
N LYS A 199 -28.65 -11.57 -3.94
CA LYS A 199 -27.35 -11.65 -4.63
C LYS A 199 -27.53 -11.50 -6.15
N PRO A 200 -26.53 -10.93 -6.83
CA PRO A 200 -25.25 -10.41 -6.31
C PRO A 200 -25.38 -9.05 -5.62
N VAL A 201 -24.39 -8.69 -4.78
CA VAL A 201 -24.21 -7.32 -4.28
C VAL A 201 -23.01 -6.68 -4.96
N LEU A 202 -23.06 -5.35 -5.15
CA LEU A 202 -21.97 -4.56 -5.71
C LEU A 202 -21.36 -3.70 -4.60
N THR A 203 -20.03 -3.77 -4.41
CA THR A 203 -19.38 -3.06 -3.30
C THR A 203 -18.17 -2.27 -3.77
N GLU A 204 -18.02 -1.06 -3.27
CA GLU A 204 -16.84 -0.23 -3.50
C GLU A 204 -15.61 -0.83 -2.82
N PHE A 205 -15.80 -1.41 -1.64
CA PHE A 205 -14.77 -2.19 -0.96
C PHE A 205 -15.07 -3.69 -1.09
N VAL A 206 -14.26 -4.37 -1.87
CA VAL A 206 -14.41 -5.80 -2.19
C VAL A 206 -14.57 -6.68 -0.93
N ALA A 207 -13.91 -6.30 0.18
CA ALA A 207 -14.00 -7.03 1.44
C ALA A 207 -15.44 -7.17 1.97
N PHE A 208 -16.28 -6.15 1.83
CA PHE A 208 -17.68 -6.22 2.24
C PHE A 208 -18.49 -7.19 1.36
N GLY A 209 -18.25 -7.19 0.06
CA GLY A 209 -18.88 -8.14 -0.86
C GLY A 209 -18.53 -9.59 -0.52
N LEU A 210 -17.23 -9.87 -0.34
CA LEU A 210 -16.76 -11.20 0.07
C LEU A 210 -17.35 -11.63 1.42
N ALA A 211 -17.35 -10.73 2.42
CA ALA A 211 -17.90 -11.01 3.73
C ALA A 211 -19.43 -11.22 3.69
N ALA A 212 -20.12 -10.66 2.69
CA ALA A 212 -21.54 -10.90 2.43
C ALA A 212 -21.80 -12.16 1.61
N GLY A 213 -20.76 -12.92 1.22
CA GLY A 213 -20.89 -14.13 0.40
C GLY A 213 -21.19 -13.85 -1.08
N SER A 214 -20.80 -12.67 -1.59
CA SER A 214 -20.94 -12.32 -3.01
C SER A 214 -19.58 -12.33 -3.69
N GLU A 215 -19.54 -12.83 -4.92
CA GLU A 215 -18.32 -12.74 -5.72
C GLU A 215 -18.02 -11.28 -6.09
N PRO A 216 -16.75 -10.87 -6.12
CA PRO A 216 -16.36 -9.54 -6.58
C PRO A 216 -16.74 -9.35 -8.04
N VAL A 217 -17.53 -8.33 -8.33
CA VAL A 217 -17.96 -8.00 -9.69
C VAL A 217 -16.94 -7.10 -10.38
N CYS A 218 -16.35 -6.18 -9.61
CA CYS A 218 -15.38 -5.21 -10.11
C CYS A 218 -14.51 -4.71 -8.95
N VAL A 219 -13.42 -4.01 -9.31
CA VAL A 219 -12.59 -3.23 -8.39
C VAL A 219 -12.70 -1.76 -8.85
N PRO A 220 -13.62 -0.98 -8.31
CA PRO A 220 -14.05 0.29 -8.90
C PRO A 220 -12.93 1.25 -9.29
N TYR A 221 -11.98 1.47 -8.35
CA TYR A 221 -10.86 2.36 -8.61
C TYR A 221 -9.97 1.87 -9.77
N LEU A 222 -9.69 0.57 -9.82
CA LEU A 222 -8.87 -0.02 -10.89
C LEU A 222 -9.61 0.04 -12.22
N ASP A 223 -10.90 -0.32 -12.21
CA ASP A 223 -11.73 -0.37 -13.41
C ASP A 223 -11.91 1.03 -14.01
N LYS A 224 -12.12 2.07 -13.17
CA LYS A 224 -12.12 3.46 -13.61
C LYS A 224 -10.81 3.84 -14.31
N LYS A 225 -9.66 3.50 -13.70
CA LYS A 225 -8.34 3.77 -14.30
C LYS A 225 -8.10 3.02 -15.60
N LEU A 226 -8.59 1.80 -15.72
CA LEU A 226 -8.54 1.03 -16.96
C LEU A 226 -9.49 1.62 -18.02
N GLU A 227 -10.65 2.13 -17.64
CA GLU A 227 -11.58 2.81 -18.53
C GLU A 227 -10.99 4.12 -19.06
N GLU A 228 -10.41 4.96 -18.19
CA GLU A 228 -9.70 6.20 -18.58
C GLU A 228 -8.58 5.93 -19.61
N ARG A 229 -7.99 4.73 -19.58
CA ARG A 229 -6.95 4.28 -20.54
C ARG A 229 -7.48 3.52 -21.74
N GLY A 230 -8.78 3.39 -21.88
CA GLY A 230 -9.41 2.63 -22.97
C GLY A 230 -9.18 1.11 -22.93
N LYS A 231 -8.70 0.57 -21.80
CA LYS A 231 -8.41 -0.86 -21.63
C LYS A 231 -9.57 -1.66 -21.06
N TRP A 232 -10.57 -1.00 -20.53
CA TRP A 232 -11.79 -1.60 -19.98
C TRP A 232 -12.99 -0.75 -20.39
N ARG A 233 -14.18 -1.35 -20.47
CA ARG A 233 -15.44 -0.67 -20.80
C ARG A 233 -16.47 -0.98 -19.75
N SER A 234 -17.06 0.06 -19.18
CA SER A 234 -18.12 -0.03 -18.16
C SER A 234 -19.46 -0.54 -18.69
N ALA A 235 -19.64 -0.64 -20.01
CA ALA A 235 -20.93 -0.92 -20.65
C ALA A 235 -21.67 -2.15 -20.09
N SER A 236 -20.94 -3.26 -19.81
CA SER A 236 -21.57 -4.46 -19.25
C SER A 236 -22.04 -4.25 -17.81
N LEU A 237 -21.26 -3.52 -17.00
CA LEU A 237 -21.64 -3.20 -15.61
C LEU A 237 -22.79 -2.20 -15.59
N VAL A 238 -22.75 -1.17 -16.45
CA VAL A 238 -23.85 -0.21 -16.62
C VAL A 238 -25.15 -0.90 -16.97
N GLU A 239 -25.14 -1.87 -17.89
CA GLU A 239 -26.33 -2.61 -18.28
C GLU A 239 -26.87 -3.48 -17.10
N ARG A 240 -26.02 -4.11 -16.34
CA ARG A 240 -26.41 -4.87 -15.13
C ARG A 240 -27.03 -3.96 -14.06
N ILE A 241 -26.51 -2.73 -13.89
CA ILE A 241 -27.08 -1.72 -13.00
C ILE A 241 -28.47 -1.29 -13.48
N ARG A 242 -28.64 -1.02 -14.77
CA ARG A 242 -29.96 -0.67 -15.37
C ARG A 242 -30.98 -1.76 -15.18
N ARG A 243 -30.58 -3.01 -15.29
CA ARG A 243 -31.47 -4.17 -15.04
C ARG A 243 -31.73 -4.42 -13.56
N LYS A 244 -31.17 -3.59 -12.67
CA LYS A 244 -31.30 -3.75 -11.20
C LYS A 244 -30.88 -5.15 -10.72
N GLU A 245 -29.84 -5.72 -11.33
CA GLU A 245 -29.36 -7.08 -10.99
C GLU A 245 -28.73 -7.16 -9.59
N PHE A 246 -28.31 -6.03 -9.01
CA PHE A 246 -27.71 -6.00 -7.68
C PHE A 246 -28.78 -5.75 -6.61
N GLY A 247 -28.89 -6.66 -5.65
CA GLY A 247 -29.84 -6.51 -4.56
C GLY A 247 -29.47 -5.40 -3.58
N ALA A 248 -28.18 -5.10 -3.44
CA ALA A 248 -27.67 -3.94 -2.72
C ALA A 248 -26.35 -3.47 -3.33
N ILE A 249 -26.07 -2.18 -3.14
CA ILE A 249 -24.81 -1.54 -3.57
C ILE A 249 -24.23 -0.75 -2.41
N GLN A 250 -22.96 -1.01 -2.06
CA GLN A 250 -22.24 -0.24 -1.06
C GLN A 250 -21.33 0.78 -1.75
N LEU A 251 -21.52 2.05 -1.40
CA LEU A 251 -20.71 3.18 -1.87
C LEU A 251 -20.17 4.00 -0.70
N THR A 252 -19.25 4.91 -1.00
CA THR A 252 -18.81 5.96 -0.07
C THR A 252 -19.09 7.35 -0.62
N SER A 253 -18.99 8.37 0.24
CA SER A 253 -19.04 9.79 -0.19
C SER A 253 -17.89 10.16 -1.15
N GLN A 254 -16.85 9.33 -1.24
CA GLN A 254 -15.73 9.47 -2.18
C GLN A 254 -15.92 8.66 -3.48
N ALA A 255 -17.12 8.13 -3.72
CA ALA A 255 -17.42 7.32 -4.90
C ALA A 255 -16.99 8.00 -6.21
N GLY A 256 -17.13 9.33 -6.32
CA GLY A 256 -16.66 10.11 -7.48
C GLY A 256 -15.17 9.95 -7.81
N ASN A 257 -14.35 9.64 -6.83
CA ASN A 257 -12.92 9.36 -7.04
C ASN A 257 -12.66 7.92 -7.51
N ARG A 258 -13.59 7.00 -7.27
CA ARG A 258 -13.41 5.56 -7.49
C ARG A 258 -14.21 4.99 -8.65
N TRP A 259 -15.36 5.56 -8.94
CA TRP A 259 -16.24 5.12 -10.01
C TRP A 259 -16.21 6.07 -11.20
N SER A 260 -16.48 5.57 -12.40
CA SER A 260 -16.63 6.44 -13.55
C SER A 260 -17.94 7.24 -13.47
N PRO A 261 -17.99 8.46 -14.04
CA PRO A 261 -19.21 9.28 -14.04
C PRO A 261 -20.43 8.56 -14.61
N THR A 262 -20.25 7.77 -15.68
CA THR A 262 -21.32 6.99 -16.32
C THR A 262 -21.92 5.97 -15.37
N ILE A 263 -21.10 5.27 -14.58
CA ILE A 263 -21.59 4.31 -13.57
C ILE A 263 -22.35 5.04 -12.48
N LEU A 264 -21.79 6.15 -11.93
CA LEU A 264 -22.45 6.91 -10.88
C LEU A 264 -23.81 7.44 -11.32
N GLN A 265 -23.91 8.05 -12.50
CA GLN A 265 -25.16 8.52 -13.06
C GLN A 265 -26.18 7.37 -13.20
N THR A 266 -25.74 6.21 -13.70
CA THR A 266 -26.63 5.05 -13.83
C THR A 266 -27.10 4.53 -12.49
N LEU A 267 -26.24 4.60 -11.44
CA LEU A 267 -26.63 4.24 -10.08
C LEU A 267 -27.69 5.18 -9.52
N GLU A 268 -27.50 6.49 -9.68
CA GLU A 268 -28.46 7.51 -9.24
C GLU A 268 -29.83 7.35 -9.90
N GLU A 269 -29.86 6.98 -11.17
CA GLU A 269 -31.09 6.77 -11.94
C GLU A 269 -31.87 5.50 -11.52
N ASN A 270 -31.17 4.46 -11.04
CA ASN A 270 -31.76 3.12 -10.86
C ASN A 270 -31.80 2.63 -9.40
N TYR A 271 -31.08 3.29 -8.50
CA TYR A 271 -30.97 2.90 -7.10
C TYR A 271 -31.24 4.09 -6.19
N ARG A 272 -31.67 3.82 -4.97
CA ARG A 272 -31.88 4.84 -3.92
C ARG A 272 -31.12 4.48 -2.66
N VAL A 273 -30.67 5.47 -1.92
CA VAL A 273 -30.04 5.27 -0.61
C VAL A 273 -31.10 4.70 0.36
N SER A 274 -30.82 3.52 0.88
CA SER A 274 -31.67 2.85 1.88
C SER A 274 -31.10 3.01 3.29
N ALA A 275 -29.79 3.14 3.44
CA ALA A 275 -29.12 3.40 4.71
C ALA A 275 -27.85 4.22 4.50
N HIS A 276 -27.46 5.01 5.51
CA HIS A 276 -26.19 5.72 5.52
C HIS A 276 -25.52 5.62 6.89
N PHE A 277 -24.20 5.57 6.91
CA PHE A 277 -23.37 5.34 8.08
C PHE A 277 -22.31 6.44 8.14
N PRO A 278 -22.55 7.52 8.91
CA PRO A 278 -21.58 8.59 9.06
C PRO A 278 -20.41 8.13 9.92
N ALA A 279 -19.20 8.50 9.54
CA ALA A 279 -17.97 8.29 10.32
C ALA A 279 -17.65 6.83 10.63
N MET A 280 -17.66 5.96 9.63
CA MET A 280 -17.15 4.58 9.76
C MET A 280 -15.65 4.52 10.06
N PHE A 281 -14.92 5.60 9.80
CA PHE A 281 -13.51 5.77 10.11
C PHE A 281 -13.32 7.05 10.95
N ALA A 282 -12.28 7.13 11.77
CA ALA A 282 -12.16 8.12 12.85
C ALA A 282 -11.51 9.46 12.45
N ALA A 283 -11.18 9.70 11.18
CA ALA A 283 -10.50 10.93 10.75
C ALA A 283 -11.48 11.97 10.19
N GLU A 284 -11.26 13.25 10.45
CA GLU A 284 -11.96 14.32 9.76
C GLU A 284 -11.78 14.19 8.25
N GLY A 285 -12.88 14.20 7.49
CA GLY A 285 -12.88 14.01 6.03
C GLY A 285 -13.01 12.57 5.56
N GLU A 286 -13.27 11.61 6.46
CA GLU A 286 -13.48 10.22 6.08
C GLU A 286 -14.83 9.96 5.45
N PRO A 287 -14.87 8.98 4.53
CA PRO A 287 -16.06 8.75 3.74
C PRO A 287 -17.24 8.23 4.56
N THR A 288 -18.39 8.88 4.43
CA THR A 288 -19.66 8.32 4.82
C THR A 288 -19.98 7.12 3.93
N PHE A 289 -20.45 6.03 4.53
CA PHE A 289 -20.88 4.85 3.78
C PHE A 289 -22.38 4.91 3.49
N PHE A 290 -22.74 4.47 2.30
CA PHE A 290 -24.11 4.36 1.82
C PHE A 290 -24.40 2.94 1.39
N VAL A 291 -25.57 2.44 1.73
CA VAL A 291 -26.14 1.23 1.14
C VAL A 291 -27.33 1.66 0.28
N LEU A 292 -27.30 1.28 -0.99
CA LEU A 292 -28.35 1.57 -1.96
C LEU A 292 -29.09 0.27 -2.29
N THR A 293 -30.38 0.39 -2.51
CA THR A 293 -31.26 -0.69 -2.99
C THR A 293 -31.93 -0.27 -4.31
N PRO A 294 -32.38 -1.22 -5.14
CA PRO A 294 -33.10 -0.89 -6.37
C PRO A 294 -34.25 0.09 -6.12
N ALA A 295 -34.33 1.15 -6.93
CA ALA A 295 -35.45 2.04 -6.93
C ALA A 295 -36.73 1.27 -7.39
N PRO A 296 -37.92 1.60 -6.90
CA PRO A 296 -39.16 0.93 -7.29
C PRO A 296 -39.41 0.96 -8.79
#